data_3c14860bbacd32c57428fac609aadf21
#
_entry.id   3c14860bbacd32c57428fac609aadf21
#
_cell.length_a   1.000
_cell.length_b   1.000
_cell.length_c   1.000
_cell.angle_alpha   90.00
_cell.angle_beta   90.00
_cell.angle_gamma   90.00
#
_symmetry.space_group_name_H-M   'P 1'
#
loop_
_entity.id
_entity.type
_entity.pdbx_description
1 polymer ?
#
loop_
_entity_poly.entity_id
_entity_poly.type
_entity_poly.pdbx_seq_one_letter_code
_entity_poly.pdbx_strand_id
1 'polypeptide(L)' 'MRRNLDDIPNSILINTIDEWEKSERNRKILKRRFIDGLTFDELSEEFNLSPQAVKKIVYKEGDRILLKLIK' A
#
# COMPACT_ATOMS: atom_id res chain seq x y z
N MET A 1 -18.97 -10.03 -7.69
CA MET A 1 -18.63 -9.92 -6.27
C MET A 1 -17.38 -9.06 -6.11
N ARG A 2 -17.42 -8.13 -5.17
CA ARG A 2 -16.28 -7.24 -4.98
C ARG A 2 -15.25 -7.87 -4.06
N ARG A 3 -13.99 -7.84 -4.47
CA ARG A 3 -12.90 -8.30 -3.64
C ARG A 3 -12.30 -7.13 -2.87
N ASN A 4 -11.97 -7.34 -1.61
CA ASN A 4 -11.34 -6.30 -0.80
C ASN A 4 -10.00 -6.82 -0.27
N LEU A 5 -9.27 -5.95 0.44
CA LEU A 5 -7.92 -6.28 0.90
C LEU A 5 -7.89 -7.46 1.87
N ASP A 6 -8.94 -7.65 2.63
CA ASP A 6 -8.99 -8.73 3.61
C ASP A 6 -9.03 -10.10 2.95
N ASP A 7 -9.48 -10.16 1.68
CA ASP A 7 -9.59 -11.41 0.94
C ASP A 7 -8.29 -11.81 0.26
N ILE A 8 -7.28 -10.95 0.31
CA ILE A 8 -6.03 -11.17 -0.41
C ILE A 8 -4.96 -11.61 0.56
N PRO A 9 -4.33 -12.78 0.34
CA PRO A 9 -3.23 -13.21 1.20
C PRO A 9 -2.07 -12.22 1.20
N ASN A 10 -1.43 -12.05 2.35
CA ASN A 10 -0.34 -11.10 2.47
C ASN A 10 0.81 -11.41 1.51
N SER A 11 1.10 -12.69 1.28
CA SER A 11 2.18 -13.06 0.37
C SER A 11 1.92 -12.57 -1.04
N ILE A 12 0.68 -12.67 -1.51
CA ILE A 12 0.32 -12.19 -2.84
C ILE A 12 0.40 -10.67 -2.90
N LEU A 13 -0.09 -10.02 -1.85
CA LEU A 13 -0.05 -8.56 -1.78
C LEU A 13 1.39 -8.04 -1.79
N ILE A 14 2.26 -8.64 -0.99
CA ILE A 14 3.66 -8.26 -0.93
C ILE A 14 4.33 -8.44 -2.29
N ASN A 15 4.11 -9.60 -2.92
CA ASN A 15 4.72 -9.88 -4.23
C ASN A 15 4.24 -8.89 -5.28
N THR A 16 2.97 -8.54 -5.26
CA THR A 16 2.42 -7.60 -6.23
C THR A 16 3.00 -6.20 -6.03
N ILE A 17 3.13 -5.78 -4.78
CA ILE A 17 3.74 -4.49 -4.47
C ILE A 17 5.20 -4.47 -4.96
N ASP A 18 5.95 -5.52 -4.67
CA ASP A 18 7.35 -5.58 -5.08
C ASP A 18 7.50 -5.59 -6.59
N GLU A 19 6.56 -6.22 -7.28
CA GLU A 19 6.65 -6.36 -8.73
C GLU A 19 6.25 -5.08 -9.45
N TRP A 20 5.20 -4.41 -8.97
CA TRP A 20 4.60 -3.30 -9.72
C TRP A 20 4.96 -1.92 -9.20
N GLU A 21 5.35 -1.78 -7.93
CA GLU A 21 5.74 -0.48 -7.38
C GLU A 21 7.25 -0.32 -7.44
N LYS A 22 7.71 0.65 -8.22
CA LYS A 22 9.13 0.82 -8.47
C LYS A 22 9.85 1.61 -7.39
N SER A 23 9.13 2.48 -6.68
CA SER A 23 9.73 3.27 -5.62
C SER A 23 9.90 2.43 -4.37
N GLU A 24 11.13 2.32 -3.88
CA GLU A 24 11.40 1.57 -2.66
C GLU A 24 10.65 2.16 -1.48
N ARG A 25 10.63 3.49 -1.38
CA ARG A 25 9.90 4.15 -0.31
C ARG A 25 8.41 3.82 -0.37
N ASN A 26 7.83 3.90 -1.57
CA ASN A 26 6.40 3.64 -1.73
C ASN A 26 6.07 2.18 -1.44
N ARG A 27 6.96 1.26 -1.83
CA ARG A 27 6.76 -0.15 -1.49
C ARG A 27 6.66 -0.34 0.02
N LYS A 28 7.54 0.31 0.76
CA LYS A 28 7.53 0.20 2.23
C LYS A 28 6.27 0.81 2.82
N ILE A 29 5.86 1.97 2.31
CA ILE A 29 4.65 2.62 2.79
C ILE A 29 3.44 1.72 2.57
N LEU A 30 3.30 1.15 1.38
CA LEU A 30 2.17 0.29 1.07
C LEU A 30 2.17 -0.97 1.94
N LYS A 31 3.33 -1.58 2.14
CA LYS A 31 3.42 -2.76 2.99
C LYS A 31 3.05 -2.44 4.43
N ARG A 32 3.57 -1.33 4.96
CA ARG A 32 3.24 -0.94 6.32
C ARG A 32 1.76 -0.62 6.48
N ARG A 33 1.16 -0.04 5.46
CA ARG A 33 -0.27 0.28 5.51
C ARG A 33 -1.14 -0.96 5.37
N PHE A 34 -0.89 -1.79 4.36
CA PHE A 34 -1.78 -2.89 4.04
C PHE A 34 -1.50 -4.16 4.82
N ILE A 35 -0.25 -4.39 5.21
CA ILE A 35 0.12 -5.60 5.95
C ILE A 35 0.10 -5.33 7.45
N ASP A 36 0.76 -4.25 7.88
CA ASP A 36 0.91 -3.95 9.31
C ASP A 36 -0.21 -3.09 9.86
N GLY A 37 -1.00 -2.45 9.00
CA GLY A 37 -2.17 -1.71 9.43
C GLY A 37 -1.88 -0.36 10.07
N LEU A 38 -0.74 0.27 9.75
CA LEU A 38 -0.42 1.57 10.32
C LEU A 38 -1.40 2.65 9.84
N THR A 39 -1.67 3.61 10.72
CA THR A 39 -2.46 4.78 10.34
C THR A 39 -1.63 5.73 9.48
N PHE A 40 -2.32 6.67 8.84
CA PHE A 40 -1.63 7.67 8.05
C PHE A 40 -0.70 8.54 8.92
N ASP A 41 -1.10 8.82 10.14
CA ASP A 41 -0.26 9.57 11.07
C ASP A 41 0.99 8.81 11.44
N GLU A 42 0.85 7.51 11.72
CA GLU A 42 2.01 6.68 12.03
C GLU A 42 2.96 6.59 10.84
N LEU A 43 2.41 6.44 9.64
CA LEU A 43 3.23 6.41 8.43
C LEU A 43 3.93 7.74 8.20
N SER A 44 3.23 8.85 8.46
CA SER A 44 3.84 10.16 8.26
C SER A 44 5.04 10.35 9.16
N GLU A 45 4.96 9.88 10.39
CA GLU A 45 6.08 9.96 11.33
C GLU A 45 7.22 9.05 10.91
N GLU A 46 6.91 7.82 10.52
CA GLU A 46 7.94 6.85 10.18
C GLU A 46 8.72 7.27 8.93
N PHE A 47 8.02 7.81 7.94
CA PHE A 47 8.64 8.16 6.66
C PHE A 47 8.95 9.64 6.52
N ASN A 48 8.71 10.41 7.57
CA ASN A 48 9.01 11.85 7.60
C ASN A 48 8.30 12.58 6.45
N LEU A 49 7.03 12.26 6.29
CA LEU A 49 6.17 12.90 5.28
C LEU A 49 4.94 13.46 5.98
N SER A 50 4.24 14.38 5.32
CA SER A 50 2.97 14.84 5.86
C SER A 50 1.91 13.75 5.72
N PRO A 51 0.89 13.72 6.60
CA PRO A 51 -0.19 12.76 6.44
C PRO A 51 -0.88 12.85 5.09
N GLN A 52 -1.00 14.05 4.54
CA GLN A 52 -1.62 14.23 3.22
C GLN A 52 -0.77 13.61 2.12
N ALA A 53 0.55 13.72 2.21
CA ALA A 53 1.44 13.10 1.25
C ALA A 53 1.32 11.58 1.31
N VAL A 54 1.25 11.03 2.53
CA VAL A 54 1.08 9.60 2.72
C VAL A 54 -0.24 9.13 2.13
N LYS A 55 -1.32 9.86 2.41
CA LYS A 55 -2.64 9.53 1.84
C LYS A 55 -2.60 9.47 0.32
N LYS A 56 -1.96 10.47 -0.28
CA LYS A 56 -1.87 10.55 -1.73
C LYS A 56 -1.15 9.32 -2.30
N ILE A 57 -0.05 8.94 -1.66
CA ILE A 57 0.70 7.77 -2.09
C ILE A 57 -0.14 6.50 -1.94
N VAL A 58 -0.77 6.32 -0.77
CA VAL A 58 -1.54 5.11 -0.50
C VAL A 58 -2.70 4.98 -1.45
N TYR A 59 -3.45 6.06 -1.68
CA TYR A 59 -4.61 5.98 -2.57
C TYR A 59 -4.19 5.76 -4.02
N LYS A 60 -3.20 6.52 -4.48
CA LYS A 60 -2.79 6.43 -5.88
C LYS A 60 -2.12 5.09 -6.18
N GLU A 61 -1.09 4.75 -5.41
CA GLU A 61 -0.35 3.52 -5.67
C GLU A 61 -1.11 2.29 -5.21
N GLY A 62 -1.88 2.43 -4.13
CA GLY A 62 -2.72 1.33 -3.67
C GLY A 62 -3.77 0.95 -4.70
N ASP A 63 -4.40 1.93 -5.34
CA ASP A 63 -5.38 1.65 -6.38
C ASP A 63 -4.74 0.91 -7.55
N ARG A 64 -3.54 1.30 -7.94
CA ARG A 64 -2.83 0.62 -9.02
C ARG A 64 -2.55 -0.83 -8.67
N ILE A 65 -2.13 -1.09 -7.45
CA ILE A 65 -1.86 -2.46 -7.00
C ILE A 65 -3.14 -3.28 -6.99
N LEU A 66 -4.23 -2.70 -6.46
CA LEU A 66 -5.51 -3.40 -6.42
C LEU A 66 -6.01 -3.76 -7.81
N LEU A 67 -5.84 -2.87 -8.77
CA LEU A 67 -6.25 -3.14 -10.14
C LEU A 67 -5.50 -4.34 -10.73
N LYS A 68 -4.24 -4.53 -10.33
CA LYS A 68 -3.49 -5.70 -10.79
C LYS A 68 -4.01 -6.98 -10.15
N LEU A 69 -4.55 -6.89 -8.95
CA LEU A 69 -4.98 -8.06 -8.20
C LEU A 69 -6.38 -8.53 -8.57
N ILE A 70 -7.26 -7.61 -8.96
CA ILE A 70 -8.67 -7.95 -9.19
C ILE A 70 -9.01 -8.11 -10.66
N LYS A 71 -8.04 -8.09 -11.53
CA LYS A 71 -8.29 -8.25 -12.96
C LYS A 71 -8.89 -9.58 -13.29
#